data_83ca0d62a97cd465ccee2f69a211ce74
#
_entry.id   83ca0d62a97cd465ccee2f69a211ce74
#
_cell.length_a   1.000
_cell.length_b   1.000
_cell.length_c   1.000
_cell.angle_alpha   90.00
_cell.angle_beta   90.00
_cell.angle_gamma   90.00
#
_symmetry.space_group_name_H-M   'P 1'
#
loop_
_entity.id
_entity.type
_entity.pdbx_description
1 polymer ?
#
loop_
_entity_poly.entity_id
_entity_poly.type
_entity_poly.pdbx_seq_one_letter_code
_entity_poly.pdbx_strand_id
1 'polypeptide(L)'
;GAPALQDLLTGTVDMMFDVPSTLLPHVAEGRLTALAVSTAGEFPLIPGVPGMREARDVGLGDLDVTTWNAMMAPRDTPPEIVQRQFAAITAVAREPAFVERFRQMGFLPTTSESPAAMVETIRRDTPTWRRLVEISGARLTV
;
A
#
# COMPACT_ATOMS: atom_id res chain seq x y z
N GLY A 1 -5.19 -2.85 12.25
CA GLY A 1 -6.29 -3.27 11.42
C GLY A 1 -7.60 -3.51 12.17
N ALA A 2 -8.01 -4.76 12.38
CA ALA A 2 -9.36 -5.09 12.81
C ALA A 2 -9.87 -4.39 14.10
N PRO A 3 -9.11 -4.28 15.20
CA PRO A 3 -9.57 -3.54 16.38
C PRO A 3 -9.83 -2.05 16.09
N ALA A 4 -8.92 -1.39 15.38
CA ALA A 4 -9.06 0.03 15.05
C ALA A 4 -10.24 0.29 14.09
N LEU A 5 -10.53 -0.63 13.18
CA LEU A 5 -11.72 -0.56 12.34
C LEU A 5 -13.00 -0.67 13.19
N GLN A 6 -13.02 -1.55 14.19
CA GLN A 6 -14.16 -1.65 15.09
C GLN A 6 -14.39 -0.35 15.87
N ASP A 7 -13.30 0.27 16.36
CA ASP A 7 -13.37 1.54 17.07
C ASP A 7 -13.92 2.66 16.17
N LEU A 8 -13.53 2.69 14.88
CA LEU A 8 -14.09 3.62 13.91
C LEU A 8 -15.58 3.37 13.66
N LEU A 9 -15.98 2.11 13.46
CA LEU A 9 -17.39 1.76 13.19
C LEU A 9 -18.32 2.01 14.36
N THR A 10 -17.79 2.01 15.58
CA THR A 10 -18.55 2.32 16.82
C THR A 10 -18.45 3.78 17.24
N GLY A 11 -17.68 4.61 16.52
CA GLY A 11 -17.50 6.02 16.86
C GLY A 11 -16.56 6.27 18.04
N THR A 12 -15.76 5.29 18.43
CA THR A 12 -14.72 5.46 19.47
C THR A 12 -13.57 6.32 18.95
N VAL A 13 -13.29 6.26 17.65
CA VAL A 13 -12.38 7.17 16.93
C VAL A 13 -13.10 7.78 15.75
N ASP A 14 -12.73 9.00 15.37
CA ASP A 14 -13.39 9.78 14.32
C ASP A 14 -12.86 9.44 12.91
N MET A 15 -11.60 9.00 12.79
CA MET A 15 -10.97 8.66 11.52
C MET A 15 -9.86 7.64 11.70
N MET A 16 -9.53 6.94 10.62
CA MET A 16 -8.38 6.05 10.59
C MET A 16 -7.69 6.08 9.23
N PHE A 17 -6.45 5.63 9.21
CA PHE A 17 -5.66 5.40 8.02
C PHE A 17 -5.37 3.90 7.94
N ASP A 18 -5.81 3.25 6.86
CA ASP A 18 -5.54 1.81 6.65
C ASP A 18 -5.51 1.50 5.14
N VAL A 19 -5.18 0.26 4.81
CA VAL A 19 -5.16 -0.20 3.42
C VAL A 19 -6.58 -0.35 2.85
N PRO A 20 -6.78 -0.11 1.54
CA PRO A 20 -8.10 -0.17 0.91
C PRO A 20 -8.85 -1.47 1.16
N SER A 21 -8.16 -2.62 1.16
CA SER A 21 -8.79 -3.93 1.39
C SER A 21 -9.56 -4.05 2.71
N THR A 22 -9.14 -3.30 3.73
CA THR A 22 -9.82 -3.27 5.04
C THR A 22 -11.07 -2.37 5.02
N LEU A 23 -11.02 -1.26 4.29
CA LEU A 23 -12.01 -0.19 4.39
C LEU A 23 -13.06 -0.22 3.28
N LEU A 24 -12.71 -0.63 2.06
CA LEU A 24 -13.58 -0.58 0.89
C LEU A 24 -14.94 -1.28 1.06
N PRO A 25 -15.04 -2.46 1.70
CA PRO A 25 -16.35 -3.07 1.92
C PRO A 25 -17.30 -2.16 2.70
N HIS A 26 -16.79 -1.47 3.73
CA HIS A 26 -17.59 -0.58 4.57
C HIS A 26 -17.92 0.75 3.88
N VAL A 27 -17.05 1.22 2.98
CA VAL A 27 -17.35 2.37 2.12
C VAL A 27 -18.45 2.02 1.12
N ALA A 28 -18.37 0.83 0.50
CA ALA A 28 -19.40 0.36 -0.43
C ALA A 28 -20.78 0.16 0.24
N GLU A 29 -20.79 -0.23 1.52
CA GLU A 29 -22.01 -0.34 2.34
C GLU A 29 -22.50 1.01 2.89
N GLY A 30 -21.80 2.11 2.62
CA GLY A 30 -22.15 3.44 3.13
C GLY A 30 -21.93 3.63 4.63
N ARG A 31 -21.20 2.72 5.29
CA ARG A 31 -20.88 2.78 6.72
C ARG A 31 -19.66 3.65 7.03
N LEU A 32 -18.81 3.86 6.04
CA LEU A 32 -17.64 4.74 6.10
C LEU A 32 -17.62 5.67 4.89
N THR A 33 -17.01 6.83 5.07
CA THR A 33 -16.73 7.78 3.99
C THR A 33 -15.23 7.79 3.73
N ALA A 34 -14.81 7.53 2.49
CA ALA A 34 -13.43 7.71 2.07
C ALA A 34 -13.15 9.21 1.89
N LEU A 35 -12.20 9.74 2.63
CA LEU A 35 -11.86 11.16 2.63
C LEU A 35 -10.75 11.50 1.64
N ALA A 36 -9.70 10.69 1.63
CA ALA A 36 -8.55 10.87 0.74
C ALA A 36 -7.73 9.58 0.64
N VAL A 37 -6.86 9.51 -0.35
CA VAL A 37 -5.83 8.47 -0.49
C VAL A 37 -4.43 9.07 -0.36
N SER A 38 -3.46 8.32 0.17
CA SER A 38 -2.08 8.79 0.43
C SER A 38 -1.23 8.96 -0.82
N THR A 39 -1.73 8.60 -1.98
CA THR A 39 -1.09 8.87 -3.26
C THR A 39 -1.25 10.34 -3.65
N ALA A 40 -0.33 10.85 -4.46
CA ALA A 40 -0.41 12.23 -4.95
C ALA A 40 -1.71 12.53 -5.73
N GLY A 41 -2.22 11.60 -6.51
CA GLY A 41 -3.49 11.67 -7.23
C GLY A 41 -4.46 10.58 -6.81
N GLU A 42 -5.58 10.49 -7.49
CA GLU A 42 -6.58 9.45 -7.26
C GLU A 42 -5.99 8.04 -7.37
N PHE A 43 -6.50 7.14 -6.56
CA PHE A 43 -6.13 5.73 -6.63
C PHE A 43 -7.13 4.99 -7.55
N PRO A 44 -6.65 4.24 -8.56
CA PRO A 44 -7.53 3.66 -9.60
C PRO A 44 -8.63 2.74 -9.11
N LEU A 45 -8.49 2.14 -7.93
CA LEU A 45 -9.50 1.25 -7.35
C LEU A 45 -10.56 1.99 -6.52
N ILE A 46 -10.39 3.30 -6.30
CA ILE A 46 -11.31 4.14 -5.53
C ILE A 46 -11.50 5.45 -6.30
N PRO A 47 -12.14 5.41 -7.47
CA PRO A 47 -12.36 6.61 -8.26
C PRO A 47 -13.23 7.62 -7.49
N GLY A 48 -12.93 8.91 -7.68
CA GLY A 48 -13.65 10.00 -7.02
C GLY A 48 -13.18 10.30 -5.60
N VAL A 49 -12.20 9.56 -5.05
CA VAL A 49 -11.57 9.91 -3.77
C VAL A 49 -10.30 10.71 -4.06
N PRO A 50 -10.17 11.93 -3.49
CA PRO A 50 -9.06 12.82 -3.79
C PRO A 50 -7.72 12.27 -3.30
N GLY A 51 -6.66 12.56 -4.04
CA GLY A 51 -5.28 12.33 -3.61
C GLY A 51 -4.73 13.49 -2.79
N MET A 52 -3.53 13.33 -2.23
CA MET A 52 -2.92 14.33 -1.35
C MET A 52 -2.61 15.67 -2.05
N ARG A 53 -2.51 15.71 -3.37
CA ARG A 53 -2.34 17.00 -4.09
C ARG A 53 -3.47 17.98 -3.82
N GLU A 54 -4.66 17.51 -3.55
CA GLU A 54 -5.83 18.32 -3.22
C GLU A 54 -5.81 18.83 -1.76
N ALA A 55 -4.96 18.22 -0.92
CA ALA A 55 -4.79 18.59 0.48
C ALA A 55 -3.64 19.62 0.72
N ARG A 56 -3.31 20.45 -0.28
CA ARG A 56 -2.24 21.45 -0.20
C ARG A 56 -2.47 22.50 0.88
N ASP A 57 -3.71 22.90 1.05
CA ASP A 57 -4.09 23.94 2.02
C ASP A 57 -3.82 23.54 3.48
N VAL A 58 -3.69 22.24 3.74
CA VAL A 58 -3.33 21.68 5.05
C VAL A 58 -1.89 21.14 5.10
N GLY A 59 -1.07 21.48 4.10
CA GLY A 59 0.35 21.13 4.09
C GLY A 59 0.66 19.66 3.70
N LEU A 60 -0.29 18.94 3.13
CA LEU A 60 -0.12 17.53 2.72
C LEU A 60 0.07 17.33 1.21
N GLY A 61 0.08 18.41 0.42
CA GLY A 61 0.14 18.34 -1.04
C GLY A 61 1.37 17.67 -1.63
N ASP A 62 2.45 17.58 -0.88
CA ASP A 62 3.70 16.92 -1.28
C ASP A 62 3.78 15.45 -0.82
N LEU A 63 2.76 14.96 -0.10
CA LEU A 63 2.71 13.57 0.33
C LEU A 63 2.33 12.68 -0.85
N ASP A 64 3.17 11.72 -1.14
CA ASP A 64 2.94 10.65 -2.13
C ASP A 64 3.51 9.35 -1.56
N VAL A 65 2.69 8.63 -0.83
CA VAL A 65 3.11 7.44 -0.10
C VAL A 65 2.24 6.25 -0.48
N THR A 66 2.90 5.19 -0.92
CA THR A 66 2.27 3.90 -1.18
C THR A 66 2.94 2.82 -0.35
N THR A 67 2.16 1.83 0.07
CA THR A 67 2.70 0.59 0.63
C THR A 67 2.77 -0.46 -0.46
N TRP A 68 3.73 -1.34 -0.34
CA TRP A 68 3.90 -2.47 -1.26
C TRP A 68 4.18 -3.76 -0.48
N ASN A 69 3.82 -4.88 -1.07
CA ASN A 69 4.19 -6.21 -0.60
C ASN A 69 5.23 -6.80 -1.53
N ALA A 70 6.29 -7.37 -0.98
CA ALA A 70 7.34 -7.99 -1.74
C ALA A 70 7.59 -9.43 -1.28
N MET A 71 7.95 -10.29 -2.22
CA MET A 71 8.50 -11.61 -1.89
C MET A 71 10.01 -11.51 -1.75
N MET A 72 10.54 -12.11 -0.71
CA MET A 72 11.97 -12.10 -0.41
C MET A 72 12.49 -13.51 -0.22
N ALA A 73 13.74 -13.73 -0.61
CA ALA A 73 14.46 -14.97 -0.37
C ALA A 73 15.54 -14.75 0.71
N PRO A 74 15.98 -15.80 1.41
CA PRO A 74 17.15 -15.74 2.27
C PRO A 74 18.38 -15.21 1.53
N ARG A 75 19.28 -14.53 2.24
CA ARG A 75 20.42 -13.81 1.66
C ARG A 75 21.30 -14.69 0.77
N ASP A 76 21.52 -15.93 1.19
CA ASP A 76 22.44 -16.86 0.53
C ASP A 76 21.74 -17.78 -0.50
N THR A 77 20.52 -17.41 -0.93
CA THR A 77 19.82 -18.14 -1.97
C THR A 77 20.58 -18.01 -3.31
N PRO A 78 20.92 -19.12 -3.98
CA PRO A 78 21.61 -19.07 -5.26
C PRO A 78 20.88 -18.20 -6.29
N PRO A 79 21.61 -17.36 -7.06
CA PRO A 79 21.01 -16.43 -8.02
C PRO A 79 20.07 -17.09 -9.03
N GLU A 80 20.37 -18.29 -9.50
CA GLU A 80 19.53 -19.05 -10.42
C GLU A 80 18.19 -19.45 -9.81
N ILE A 81 18.16 -19.71 -8.50
CA ILE A 81 16.90 -19.99 -7.79
C ILE A 81 16.07 -18.70 -7.67
N VAL A 82 16.71 -17.59 -7.32
CA VAL A 82 16.04 -16.26 -7.26
C VAL A 82 15.43 -15.92 -8.63
N GLN A 83 16.18 -16.07 -9.71
CA GLN A 83 15.69 -15.80 -11.07
C GLN A 83 14.53 -16.70 -11.48
N ARG A 84 14.61 -17.99 -11.15
CA ARG A 84 13.53 -18.93 -11.44
C ARG A 84 12.26 -18.61 -10.67
N GLN A 85 12.37 -18.27 -9.39
CA GLN A 85 11.24 -17.82 -8.57
C GLN A 85 10.65 -16.52 -9.10
N PHE A 86 11.49 -15.54 -9.41
CA PHE A 86 11.07 -14.27 -9.99
C PHE A 86 10.27 -14.47 -11.28
N ALA A 87 10.76 -15.30 -12.20
CA ALA A 87 10.06 -15.57 -13.44
C ALA A 87 8.68 -16.23 -13.20
N ALA A 88 8.60 -17.20 -12.29
CA ALA A 88 7.35 -17.89 -11.96
C ALA A 88 6.33 -16.93 -11.31
N ILE A 89 6.75 -16.13 -10.34
CA ILE A 89 5.91 -15.15 -9.65
C ILE A 89 5.40 -14.09 -10.64
N THR A 90 6.29 -13.57 -11.49
CA THR A 90 5.94 -12.57 -12.50
C THR A 90 4.94 -13.12 -13.51
N ALA A 91 5.07 -14.37 -13.91
CA ALA A 91 4.11 -15.02 -14.80
C ALA A 91 2.71 -15.09 -14.17
N VAL A 92 2.61 -15.57 -12.93
CA VAL A 92 1.34 -15.66 -12.19
C VAL A 92 0.74 -14.27 -11.94
N ALA A 93 1.55 -13.29 -11.55
CA ALA A 93 1.07 -11.93 -11.26
C ALA A 93 0.52 -11.20 -12.49
N ARG A 94 0.79 -11.69 -13.70
CA ARG A 94 0.25 -11.17 -14.96
C ARG A 94 -1.00 -11.91 -15.45
N GLU A 95 -1.36 -13.01 -14.82
CA GLU A 95 -2.56 -13.76 -15.19
C GLU A 95 -3.82 -12.94 -14.92
N PRO A 96 -4.77 -12.83 -15.87
CA PRO A 96 -5.97 -12.01 -15.70
C PRO A 96 -6.78 -12.36 -14.46
N ALA A 97 -6.90 -13.65 -14.15
CA ALA A 97 -7.63 -14.12 -12.96
C ALA A 97 -6.95 -13.68 -11.65
N PHE A 98 -5.61 -13.68 -11.61
CA PHE A 98 -4.85 -13.19 -10.47
C PHE A 98 -5.02 -11.68 -10.31
N VAL A 99 -4.87 -10.93 -11.40
CA VAL A 99 -5.03 -9.46 -11.42
C VAL A 99 -6.41 -9.07 -10.91
N GLU A 100 -7.45 -9.70 -11.44
CA GLU A 100 -8.84 -9.41 -11.03
C GLU A 100 -9.08 -9.73 -9.56
N ARG A 101 -8.59 -10.88 -9.09
CA ARG A 101 -8.71 -11.27 -7.67
C ARG A 101 -8.05 -10.26 -6.74
N PHE A 102 -6.85 -9.77 -7.09
CA PHE A 102 -6.14 -8.78 -6.28
C PHE A 102 -6.83 -7.42 -6.31
N ARG A 103 -7.37 -7.01 -7.45
CA ARG A 103 -8.17 -5.78 -7.56
C ARG A 103 -9.40 -5.80 -6.65
N GLN A 104 -10.12 -6.92 -6.62
CA GLN A 104 -11.26 -7.10 -5.72
C GLN A 104 -10.87 -7.03 -4.24
N MET A 105 -9.63 -7.37 -3.91
CA MET A 105 -9.05 -7.23 -2.57
C MET A 105 -8.48 -5.83 -2.30
N GLY A 106 -8.61 -4.88 -3.22
CA GLY A 106 -8.10 -3.52 -3.05
C GLY A 106 -6.60 -3.35 -3.34
N PHE A 107 -5.98 -4.29 -4.06
CA PHE A 107 -4.58 -4.22 -4.45
C PHE A 107 -4.42 -4.03 -5.96
N LEU A 108 -3.41 -3.26 -6.36
CA LEU A 108 -2.95 -3.20 -7.74
C LEU A 108 -1.73 -4.13 -7.87
N PRO A 109 -1.86 -5.31 -8.49
CA PRO A 109 -0.71 -6.17 -8.72
C PRO A 109 0.23 -5.49 -9.71
N THR A 110 1.46 -5.30 -9.26
CA THR A 110 2.57 -4.79 -10.06
C THR A 110 3.73 -5.75 -9.95
N THR A 111 4.55 -5.83 -10.98
CA THR A 111 5.76 -6.64 -10.97
C THR A 111 6.97 -5.75 -11.17
N SER A 112 8.04 -5.99 -10.42
CA SER A 112 9.33 -5.37 -10.69
C SER A 112 9.87 -5.86 -12.03
N GLU A 113 10.71 -5.06 -12.69
CA GLU A 113 11.38 -5.46 -13.93
C GLU A 113 12.44 -6.55 -13.70
N SER A 114 13.00 -6.58 -12.49
CA SER A 114 13.99 -7.56 -12.05
C SER A 114 14.04 -7.63 -10.52
N PRO A 115 14.68 -8.66 -9.94
CA PRO A 115 14.96 -8.68 -8.50
C PRO A 115 15.75 -7.45 -8.02
N ALA A 116 16.69 -6.96 -8.82
CA ALA A 116 17.47 -5.76 -8.50
C ALA A 116 16.60 -4.50 -8.45
N ALA A 117 15.60 -4.37 -9.32
CA ALA A 117 14.68 -3.24 -9.32
C ALA A 117 13.90 -3.13 -8.01
N MET A 118 13.61 -4.24 -7.33
CA MET A 118 12.99 -4.21 -6.00
C MET A 118 13.93 -3.63 -4.95
N VAL A 119 15.22 -3.91 -5.03
CA VAL A 119 16.23 -3.32 -4.13
C VAL A 119 16.30 -1.80 -4.30
N GLU A 120 16.22 -1.31 -5.54
CA GLU A 120 16.17 0.13 -5.81
C GLU A 120 14.89 0.78 -5.29
N THR A 121 13.76 0.10 -5.38
CA THR A 121 12.50 0.57 -4.75
C THR A 121 12.67 0.74 -3.24
N ILE A 122 13.26 -0.24 -2.56
CA ILE A 122 13.54 -0.16 -1.11
C ILE A 122 14.46 1.04 -0.80
N ARG A 123 15.52 1.22 -1.58
CA ARG A 123 16.46 2.36 -1.39
C ARG A 123 15.78 3.71 -1.56
N ARG A 124 14.96 3.84 -2.59
CA ARG A 124 14.24 5.06 -2.90
C ARG A 124 13.24 5.42 -1.80
N ASP A 125 12.49 4.44 -1.31
CA ASP A 125 11.40 4.69 -0.38
C ASP A 125 11.89 4.82 1.08
N THR A 126 13.03 4.22 1.43
CA THR A 126 13.58 4.22 2.80
C THR A 126 13.72 5.61 3.43
N PRO A 127 14.24 6.65 2.75
CA PRO A 127 14.37 7.99 3.35
C PRO A 127 13.01 8.59 3.73
N THR A 128 11.99 8.42 2.88
CA THR A 128 10.64 8.92 3.13
C THR A 128 10.04 8.25 4.36
N TRP A 129 10.10 6.92 4.43
CA TRP A 129 9.58 6.18 5.57
C TRP A 129 10.32 6.50 6.87
N ARG A 130 11.65 6.66 6.82
CA ARG A 130 12.45 7.08 7.97
C ARG A 130 11.96 8.43 8.50
N ARG A 131 11.80 9.41 7.62
CA ARG A 131 11.29 10.74 8.00
C ARG A 131 9.89 10.68 8.61
N LEU A 132 8.99 9.89 8.04
CA LEU A 132 7.63 9.73 8.57
C LEU A 132 7.64 9.09 9.97
N VAL A 133 8.46 8.07 10.20
CA VAL A 133 8.63 7.45 11.52
C VAL A 133 9.20 8.45 12.53
N GLU A 134 10.21 9.24 12.16
CA GLU A 134 10.78 10.28 13.02
C GLU A 134 9.74 11.34 13.42
N ILE A 135 8.95 11.83 12.46
CA ILE A 135 7.88 12.82 12.70
C ILE A 135 6.78 12.25 13.58
N SER A 136 6.40 10.99 13.38
CA SER A 136 5.33 10.35 14.14
C SER A 136 5.69 10.08 15.60
N GLY A 137 6.98 10.13 15.96
CA GLY A 137 7.47 9.75 17.30
C GLY A 137 7.28 8.26 17.62
N ALA A 138 6.86 7.45 16.65
CA ALA A 138 6.66 6.02 16.85
C ALA A 138 7.97 5.32 17.22
N ARG A 139 7.95 4.54 18.30
CA ARG A 139 9.07 3.69 18.71
C ARG A 139 8.66 2.24 18.55
N LEU A 140 9.45 1.47 17.80
CA LEU A 140 9.30 0.02 17.79
C LEU A 140 9.79 -0.50 19.14
N THR A 141 8.87 -1.03 19.93
CA THR A 141 9.22 -1.86 21.10
C THR A 141 9.52 -3.25 20.54
N VAL A 142 10.78 -3.63 20.48
CA VAL A 142 11.24 -4.97 20.11
C VAL A 142 11.28 -5.83 21.37
#